data_117c4230e3a21f466cec5c68d484e051
#
_entry.id   117c4230e3a21f466cec5c68d484e051
#
_cell.length_a   1.000
_cell.length_b   1.000
_cell.length_c   1.000
_cell.angle_alpha   90.00
_cell.angle_beta   90.00
_cell.angle_gamma   90.00
#
_symmetry.space_group_name_H-M   'P 1'
#
loop_
_entity.id
_entity.type
_entity.pdbx_description
1 polymer ?
#
loop_
_entity_poly.entity_id
_entity_poly.type
_entity_poly.pdbx_seq_one_letter_code
_entity_poly.pdbx_strand_id
1 'polypeptide(L)'
;HYVVFRYNLGLAQTRLAYAQVTAPIDGVILSKNIEPGEYVSLGTPVVTIGELDKVWLKAYIAETDLGKIQLGQKVSVTTDTYPNKSYSGTIGYIASEAEFTPKNIQTAEERVKLVYRIKIMIDNTAHELKPGMPADAVIKLGRNE
;
A
#
# COMPACT_ATOMS: atom_id res chain seq x y z
N HIS A 1 -51.87 -15.16 -6.20
CA HIS A 1 -51.68 -13.70 -6.00
C HIS A 1 -50.73 -13.36 -4.85
N TYR A 2 -50.76 -14.05 -3.71
CA TYR A 2 -49.88 -13.75 -2.56
C TYR A 2 -48.41 -13.96 -2.82
N VAL A 3 -48.03 -15.00 -3.54
CA VAL A 3 -46.60 -15.35 -3.85
C VAL A 3 -45.99 -14.31 -4.78
N VAL A 4 -46.71 -13.86 -5.80
CA VAL A 4 -46.28 -12.82 -6.75
C VAL A 4 -46.08 -11.47 -6.07
N PHE A 5 -47.00 -11.13 -5.13
CA PHE A 5 -46.87 -9.88 -4.39
C PHE A 5 -45.66 -9.85 -3.47
N ARG A 6 -45.37 -10.96 -2.77
CA ARG A 6 -44.16 -11.07 -1.91
C ARG A 6 -42.88 -11.03 -2.73
N TYR A 7 -42.86 -11.63 -3.91
CA TYR A 7 -41.72 -11.58 -4.84
C TYR A 7 -41.46 -10.14 -5.29
N ASN A 8 -42.49 -9.41 -5.73
CA ASN A 8 -42.34 -8.03 -6.17
C ASN A 8 -41.91 -7.09 -5.04
N LEU A 9 -42.41 -7.29 -3.83
CA LEU A 9 -41.99 -6.55 -2.65
C LEU A 9 -40.51 -6.78 -2.33
N GLY A 10 -40.05 -8.03 -2.35
CA GLY A 10 -38.66 -8.38 -2.15
C GLY A 10 -37.74 -7.76 -3.20
N LEU A 11 -38.18 -7.74 -4.47
CA LEU A 11 -37.43 -7.11 -5.56
C LEU A 11 -37.30 -5.59 -5.37
N ALA A 12 -38.36 -4.92 -4.95
CA ALA A 12 -38.39 -3.49 -4.66
C ALA A 12 -37.51 -3.13 -3.48
N GLN A 13 -37.53 -3.94 -2.40
CA GLN A 13 -36.64 -3.78 -1.25
C GLN A 13 -35.18 -3.94 -1.60
N THR A 14 -34.83 -4.93 -2.44
CA THR A 14 -33.46 -5.15 -2.93
C THR A 14 -32.98 -3.95 -3.77
N ARG A 15 -33.82 -3.41 -4.64
CA ARG A 15 -33.50 -2.22 -5.44
C ARG A 15 -33.27 -0.99 -4.56
N LEU A 16 -34.07 -0.81 -3.51
CA LEU A 16 -33.88 0.27 -2.56
C LEU A 16 -32.58 0.12 -1.76
N ALA A 17 -32.22 -1.10 -1.38
CA ALA A 17 -30.96 -1.37 -0.70
C ALA A 17 -29.72 -1.00 -1.55
N TYR A 18 -29.78 -1.19 -2.87
CA TYR A 18 -28.71 -0.77 -3.79
C TYR A 18 -28.59 0.76 -3.93
N ALA A 19 -29.58 1.54 -3.49
CA ALA A 19 -29.49 2.99 -3.46
C ALA A 19 -28.59 3.51 -2.30
N GLN A 20 -28.26 2.65 -1.34
CA GLN A 20 -27.32 2.95 -0.26
C GLN A 20 -26.02 2.18 -0.46
N VAL A 21 -24.93 2.91 -0.69
CA VAL A 21 -23.60 2.33 -0.78
C VAL A 21 -22.89 2.49 0.57
N THR A 22 -22.54 1.37 1.19
CA THR A 22 -21.81 1.36 2.45
C THR A 22 -20.35 0.97 2.22
N ALA A 23 -19.46 1.44 3.10
CA ALA A 23 -18.06 1.05 3.05
C ALA A 23 -17.93 -0.47 3.34
N PRO A 24 -17.24 -1.24 2.48
CA PRO A 24 -17.05 -2.67 2.66
C PRO A 24 -15.98 -3.02 3.70
N ILE A 25 -15.13 -2.05 4.07
CA ILE A 25 -14.04 -2.18 5.03
C ILE A 25 -13.94 -0.93 5.90
N ASP A 26 -13.36 -1.07 7.07
CA ASP A 26 -12.92 0.07 7.87
C ASP A 26 -11.68 0.69 7.24
N GLY A 27 -11.55 2.02 7.29
CA GLY A 27 -10.40 2.69 6.71
C GLY A 27 -10.59 4.19 6.54
N VAL A 28 -9.62 4.81 5.88
CA VAL A 28 -9.60 6.24 5.59
C VAL A 28 -9.93 6.48 4.12
N ILE A 29 -10.76 7.47 3.84
CA ILE A 29 -11.04 7.89 2.46
C ILE A 29 -9.78 8.56 1.90
N LEU A 30 -9.16 7.93 0.91
CA LEU A 30 -7.97 8.43 0.21
C LEU A 30 -8.34 9.40 -0.91
N SER A 31 -9.42 9.13 -1.62
CA SER A 31 -9.94 10.01 -2.68
C SER A 31 -11.46 9.89 -2.79
N LYS A 32 -12.09 11.00 -3.12
CA LYS A 32 -13.47 11.09 -3.56
C LYS A 32 -13.46 11.32 -5.07
N ASN A 33 -14.08 10.43 -5.82
CA ASN A 33 -13.94 10.40 -7.28
C ASN A 33 -15.16 10.96 -8.02
N ILE A 34 -16.24 11.27 -7.28
CA ILE A 34 -17.48 11.84 -7.83
C ILE A 34 -18.02 12.94 -6.93
N GLU A 35 -18.76 13.89 -7.52
CA GLU A 35 -19.45 14.95 -6.82
C GLU A 35 -20.98 14.78 -6.91
N PRO A 36 -21.74 15.32 -5.93
CA PRO A 36 -23.19 15.32 -6.00
C PRO A 36 -23.68 16.00 -7.28
N GLY A 37 -24.58 15.34 -8.01
CA GLY A 37 -25.11 15.82 -9.28
C GLY A 37 -24.42 15.29 -10.52
N GLU A 38 -23.30 14.56 -10.37
CA GLU A 38 -22.65 13.91 -11.49
C GLU A 38 -23.38 12.64 -11.91
N TYR A 39 -23.37 12.38 -13.21
CA TYR A 39 -23.88 11.13 -13.76
C TYR A 39 -22.86 10.02 -13.56
N VAL A 40 -23.28 8.92 -12.96
CA VAL A 40 -22.45 7.73 -12.71
C VAL A 40 -22.94 6.54 -13.52
N SER A 41 -22.01 5.80 -14.09
CA SER A 41 -22.26 4.54 -14.79
C SER A 41 -21.96 3.35 -13.88
N LEU A 42 -22.44 2.17 -14.27
CA LEU A 42 -22.10 0.94 -13.59
C LEU A 42 -20.57 0.74 -13.61
N GLY A 43 -19.98 0.54 -12.43
CA GLY A 43 -18.52 0.37 -12.28
C GLY A 43 -17.74 1.67 -12.04
N THR A 44 -18.42 2.82 -11.99
CA THR A 44 -17.75 4.09 -11.62
C THR A 44 -17.31 4.05 -10.15
N PRO A 45 -16.00 4.22 -9.85
CA PRO A 45 -15.53 4.26 -8.47
C PRO A 45 -16.00 5.54 -7.78
N VAL A 46 -16.71 5.41 -6.66
CA VAL A 46 -17.26 6.53 -5.89
C VAL A 46 -16.20 7.13 -4.98
N VAL A 47 -15.56 6.28 -4.17
CA VAL A 47 -14.49 6.63 -3.24
C VAL A 47 -13.42 5.56 -3.26
N THR A 48 -12.20 5.95 -2.90
CA THR A 48 -11.10 5.01 -2.62
C THR A 48 -10.87 4.99 -1.12
N ILE A 49 -11.01 3.82 -0.51
CA ILE A 49 -10.78 3.60 0.92
C ILE A 49 -9.47 2.83 1.06
N GLY A 50 -8.59 3.28 1.95
CA GLY A 50 -7.36 2.59 2.30
C GLY A 50 -7.29 2.27 3.78
N GLU A 51 -6.85 1.07 4.12
CA GLU A 51 -6.47 0.68 5.46
C GLU A 51 -5.06 1.23 5.71
N LEU A 52 -4.93 2.19 6.63
CA LEU A 52 -3.67 2.88 6.89
C LEU A 52 -2.97 2.42 8.17
N ASP A 53 -3.56 1.53 8.94
CA ASP A 53 -2.96 1.00 10.19
C ASP A 53 -1.64 0.28 9.93
N LYS A 54 -1.50 -0.31 8.74
CA LYS A 54 -0.28 -0.94 8.24
C LYS A 54 0.04 -0.40 6.86
N VAL A 55 1.24 0.11 6.70
CA VAL A 55 1.73 0.62 5.42
C VAL A 55 2.96 -0.15 4.97
N TRP A 56 3.18 -0.18 3.65
CA TRP A 56 4.32 -0.83 3.05
C TRP A 56 5.29 0.20 2.50
N LEU A 57 6.54 0.12 2.93
CA LEU A 57 7.63 0.82 2.27
C LEU A 57 8.23 -0.12 1.21
N LYS A 58 8.23 0.35 -0.03
CA LYS A 58 8.95 -0.31 -1.13
C LYS A 58 10.37 0.24 -1.17
N ALA A 59 11.35 -0.60 -0.94
CA ALA A 59 12.76 -0.26 -1.00
C ALA A 59 13.52 -1.23 -1.92
N TYR A 60 14.74 -0.89 -2.25
CA TYR A 60 15.62 -1.70 -3.10
C TYR A 60 16.94 -1.95 -2.39
N ILE A 61 17.41 -3.17 -2.51
CA ILE A 61 18.71 -3.58 -1.97
C ILE A 61 19.61 -4.09 -3.09
N ALA A 62 20.89 -3.80 -3.02
CA ALA A 62 21.85 -4.31 -3.99
C ALA A 62 21.99 -5.83 -3.86
N GLU A 63 22.23 -6.51 -5.00
CA GLU A 63 22.48 -7.96 -5.02
C GLU A 63 23.55 -8.40 -4.02
N THR A 64 24.62 -7.61 -3.88
CA THR A 64 25.75 -7.89 -2.96
C THR A 64 25.34 -7.94 -1.48
N ASP A 65 24.23 -7.29 -1.13
CA ASP A 65 23.75 -7.20 0.24
C ASP A 65 22.53 -8.10 0.51
N LEU A 66 21.98 -8.75 -0.54
CA LEU A 66 20.82 -9.61 -0.43
C LEU A 66 20.99 -10.74 0.59
N GLY A 67 22.16 -11.34 0.62
CA GLY A 67 22.49 -12.43 1.57
C GLY A 67 22.58 -12.00 3.04
N LYS A 68 22.57 -10.68 3.30
CA LYS A 68 22.66 -10.12 4.66
C LYS A 68 21.31 -9.80 5.29
N ILE A 69 20.22 -9.96 4.54
CA ILE A 69 18.87 -9.68 5.00
C ILE A 69 18.01 -10.95 5.02
N GLN A 70 17.00 -10.95 5.87
CA GLN A 70 16.08 -12.07 6.01
C GLN A 70 14.64 -11.57 6.17
N LEU A 71 13.67 -12.40 5.76
CA LEU A 71 12.25 -12.16 6.06
C LEU A 71 12.05 -12.11 7.57
N GLY A 72 11.22 -11.18 8.04
CA GLY A 72 10.97 -10.98 9.47
C GLY A 72 12.01 -10.11 10.18
N GLN A 73 13.07 -9.70 9.50
CA GLN A 73 14.10 -8.82 10.09
C GLN A 73 13.54 -7.43 10.38
N LYS A 74 13.89 -6.91 11.56
CA LYS A 74 13.48 -5.56 11.98
C LYS A 74 14.29 -4.49 11.28
N VAL A 75 13.61 -3.43 10.91
CA VAL A 75 14.14 -2.29 10.17
C VAL A 75 13.69 -0.99 10.85
N SER A 76 14.57 -0.03 10.91
CA SER A 76 14.25 1.34 11.36
C SER A 76 13.96 2.19 10.15
N VAL A 77 12.77 2.82 10.12
CA VAL A 77 12.32 3.65 9.02
C VAL A 77 12.19 5.10 9.50
N THR A 78 12.71 6.02 8.72
CA THR A 78 12.64 7.47 8.97
C THR A 78 12.04 8.17 7.75
N THR A 79 11.42 9.32 7.97
CA THR A 79 10.84 10.14 6.90
C THR A 79 11.27 11.59 7.07
N ASP A 80 11.40 12.31 5.97
CA ASP A 80 11.74 13.74 6.02
C ASP A 80 10.66 14.59 6.70
N THR A 81 9.41 14.15 6.67
CA THR A 81 8.29 14.83 7.31
C THR A 81 8.40 14.80 8.84
N TYR A 82 8.96 13.71 9.38
CA TYR A 82 9.13 13.53 10.83
C TYR A 82 10.58 13.11 11.15
N PRO A 83 11.55 14.04 11.01
CA PRO A 83 12.99 13.71 11.07
C PRO A 83 13.44 13.18 12.44
N ASN A 84 12.70 13.50 13.51
CA ASN A 84 13.00 13.04 14.88
C ASN A 84 12.25 11.77 15.28
N LYS A 85 11.49 11.17 14.36
CA LYS A 85 10.74 9.92 14.58
C LYS A 85 11.34 8.78 13.79
N SER A 86 11.40 7.64 14.45
CA SER A 86 11.76 6.37 13.84
C SER A 86 10.61 5.40 13.99
N TYR A 87 10.21 4.80 12.89
CA TYR A 87 9.15 3.79 12.83
C TYR A 87 9.77 2.41 12.76
N SER A 88 9.24 1.49 13.54
CA SER A 88 9.67 0.09 13.45
C SER A 88 8.98 -0.59 12.29
N GLY A 89 9.77 -1.15 11.39
CA GLY A 89 9.30 -1.96 10.28
C GLY A 89 9.83 -3.38 10.33
N THR A 90 9.22 -4.25 9.53
CA THR A 90 9.65 -5.64 9.38
C THR A 90 9.70 -5.99 7.90
N ILE A 91 10.76 -6.66 7.44
CA ILE A 91 10.86 -7.13 6.06
C ILE A 91 9.82 -8.24 5.87
N GLY A 92 8.78 -7.95 5.10
CA GLY A 92 7.68 -8.87 4.83
C GLY A 92 7.78 -9.54 3.46
N TYR A 93 8.59 -9.02 2.55
CA TYR A 93 8.74 -9.56 1.20
C TYR A 93 10.10 -9.21 0.62
N ILE A 94 10.71 -10.16 -0.06
CA ILE A 94 11.94 -10.02 -0.84
C ILE A 94 11.63 -10.59 -2.23
N ALA A 95 11.85 -9.81 -3.28
CA ALA A 95 11.62 -10.26 -4.65
C ALA A 95 12.58 -11.42 -5.02
N SER A 96 12.05 -12.40 -5.74
CA SER A 96 12.84 -13.54 -6.26
C SER A 96 13.64 -13.18 -7.52
N GLU A 97 13.27 -12.10 -8.19
CA GLU A 97 13.89 -11.63 -9.42
C GLU A 97 14.51 -10.25 -9.21
N ALA A 98 15.68 -10.05 -9.83
CA ALA A 98 16.35 -8.77 -9.83
C ALA A 98 15.65 -7.79 -10.77
N GLU A 99 15.66 -6.53 -10.39
CA GLU A 99 15.23 -5.41 -11.22
C GLU A 99 16.45 -4.54 -11.56
N PHE A 100 16.40 -3.90 -12.72
CA PHE A 100 17.40 -2.90 -13.06
C PHE A 100 17.04 -1.59 -12.36
N THR A 101 18.05 -0.92 -11.77
CA THR A 101 17.79 0.42 -11.22
C THR A 101 17.35 1.35 -12.35
N PRO A 102 16.17 1.98 -12.24
CA PRO A 102 15.73 2.97 -13.21
C PRO A 102 16.49 4.29 -12.99
N LYS A 103 17.77 4.33 -13.26
CA LYS A 103 18.52 5.59 -13.37
C LYS A 103 18.74 5.88 -14.85
N ASN A 104 18.42 7.12 -15.25
CA ASN A 104 18.87 7.66 -16.53
C ASN A 104 20.40 7.62 -16.56
N ILE A 105 20.93 6.70 -17.33
CA ILE A 105 22.37 6.51 -17.51
C ILE A 105 22.88 7.70 -18.30
N GLN A 106 23.62 8.59 -17.65
CA GLN A 106 24.25 9.72 -18.31
C GLN A 106 25.76 9.51 -18.60
N THR A 107 26.36 8.44 -18.10
CA THR A 107 27.77 8.11 -18.34
C THR A 107 27.99 6.61 -18.52
N ALA A 108 28.94 6.24 -19.37
CA ALA A 108 29.28 4.85 -19.74
C ALA A 108 29.87 4.01 -18.59
N GLU A 109 30.15 4.61 -17.43
CA GLU A 109 30.75 3.96 -16.26
C GLU A 109 29.76 3.54 -15.19
N GLU A 110 28.51 3.99 -15.25
CA GLU A 110 27.44 3.52 -14.35
C GLU A 110 26.88 2.20 -14.89
N ARG A 111 27.55 1.10 -14.54
CA ARG A 111 27.03 -0.25 -14.77
C ARG A 111 25.64 -0.36 -14.13
N VAL A 112 24.70 -0.84 -14.90
CA VAL A 112 23.36 -1.20 -14.43
C VAL A 112 23.52 -2.14 -13.24
N LYS A 113 23.23 -1.64 -12.04
CA LYS A 113 23.31 -2.46 -10.82
C LYS A 113 22.01 -3.22 -10.68
N LEU A 114 22.12 -4.52 -10.55
CA LEU A 114 21.00 -5.37 -10.18
C LEU A 114 20.58 -5.08 -8.74
N VAL A 115 19.31 -4.83 -8.55
CA VAL A 115 18.72 -4.60 -7.24
C VAL A 115 17.52 -5.51 -7.04
N TYR A 116 17.28 -5.87 -5.80
CA TYR A 116 16.09 -6.64 -5.44
C TYR A 116 15.11 -5.75 -4.69
N ARG A 117 13.86 -5.81 -5.08
CA ARG A 117 12.79 -5.09 -4.41
C ARG A 117 12.45 -5.80 -3.10
N ILE A 118 12.39 -5.02 -2.03
CA ILE A 118 11.89 -5.48 -0.74
C ILE A 118 10.67 -4.67 -0.33
N LYS A 119 9.79 -5.28 0.44
CA LYS A 119 8.67 -4.58 1.08
C LYS A 119 8.82 -4.68 2.59
N ILE A 120 8.82 -3.54 3.24
CA ILE A 120 8.91 -3.41 4.68
C ILE A 120 7.53 -3.02 5.18
N MET A 121 6.96 -3.84 6.05
CA MET A 121 5.69 -3.56 6.70
C MET A 121 5.94 -2.72 7.95
N ILE A 122 5.21 -1.62 8.09
CA ILE A 122 5.37 -0.64 9.16
C ILE A 122 4.00 -0.48 9.84
N ASP A 123 3.99 -0.55 11.17
CA ASP A 123 2.80 -0.24 11.95
C ASP A 123 2.59 1.29 11.97
N ASN A 124 1.42 1.73 11.54
CA ASN A 124 1.06 3.14 11.36
C ASN A 124 -0.22 3.50 12.12
N THR A 125 -0.35 3.05 13.35
CA THR A 125 -1.53 3.27 14.19
C THR A 125 -1.84 4.76 14.43
N ALA A 126 -0.82 5.62 14.35
CA ALA A 126 -0.99 7.08 14.44
C ALA A 126 -1.43 7.73 13.11
N HIS A 127 -1.53 6.98 12.01
CA HIS A 127 -1.89 7.45 10.66
C HIS A 127 -1.00 8.61 10.15
N GLU A 128 0.24 8.68 10.62
CA GLU A 128 1.20 9.72 10.24
C GLU A 128 1.81 9.44 8.86
N LEU A 129 2.03 8.16 8.54
CA LEU A 129 2.56 7.75 7.25
C LEU A 129 1.42 7.67 6.22
N LYS A 130 1.63 8.29 5.07
CA LYS A 130 0.65 8.33 3.98
C LYS A 130 1.22 7.72 2.70
N PRO A 131 0.37 7.14 1.84
CA PRO A 131 0.81 6.66 0.54
C PRO A 131 1.51 7.76 -0.26
N GLY A 132 2.65 7.42 -0.88
CA GLY A 132 3.45 8.36 -1.67
C GLY A 132 4.49 9.16 -0.89
N MET A 133 4.56 9.02 0.44
CA MET A 133 5.63 9.66 1.22
C MET A 133 6.98 8.98 0.98
N PRO A 134 8.05 9.75 0.72
CA PRO A 134 9.41 9.24 0.70
C PRO A 134 9.84 8.84 2.11
N ALA A 135 10.59 7.73 2.21
CA ALA A 135 11.12 7.25 3.48
C ALA A 135 12.42 6.50 3.26
N ASP A 136 13.30 6.56 4.25
CA ASP A 136 14.55 5.84 4.29
C ASP A 136 14.48 4.69 5.29
N ALA A 137 15.06 3.55 4.91
CA ALA A 137 15.11 2.35 5.75
C ALA A 137 16.54 2.01 6.12
N VAL A 138 16.82 1.90 7.40
CA VAL A 138 18.10 1.44 7.94
C VAL A 138 17.95 0.03 8.45
N ILE A 139 18.63 -0.90 7.78
CA ILE A 139 18.67 -2.30 8.14
C ILE A 139 19.95 -2.53 8.95
N LYS A 140 19.82 -2.90 10.23
CA LYS A 140 20.97 -3.33 11.01
C LYS A 140 21.36 -4.73 10.55
N LEU A 141 22.45 -4.83 9.84
CA LEU A 141 23.03 -6.11 9.48
C LEU A 141 23.61 -6.71 10.75
N GLY A 142 22.96 -7.77 11.27
CA GLY A 142 23.53 -8.54 12.38
C GLY A 142 24.89 -9.10 11.95
N ARG A 143 25.93 -8.85 12.71
CA ARG A 143 27.15 -9.68 12.64
C ARG A 143 26.70 -11.08 13.08
N ASN A 144 26.77 -12.04 12.16
CA ASN A 144 26.85 -13.44 12.57
C ASN A 144 28.22 -13.60 13.24
N GLU A 145 28.22 -13.62 14.58
CA GLU A 145 29.27 -14.31 15.33
C GLU A 145 28.94 -15.78 15.38
#